data_c41b75ccca4c6d802b637a8c7bb9d50f
#
_entry.id   c41b75ccca4c6d802b637a8c7bb9d50f
#
_cell.length_a   1.000
_cell.length_b   1.000
_cell.length_c   1.000
_cell.angle_alpha   90.00
_cell.angle_beta   90.00
_cell.angle_gamma   90.00
#
_symmetry.space_group_name_H-M   'P 1'
#
loop_
_entity.id
_entity.type
_entity.pdbx_description
1 polymer ?
#
loop_
_entity_poly.entity_id
_entity_poly.type
_entity_poly.pdbx_seq_one_letter_code
_entity_poly.pdbx_strand_id
1 'polypeptide(L)'
;MEEIYKKYGHHKSFYGWYFPNESWLDPYFCDFVIPYVNECAQVAKSLNANCVNIIAPYNIKKEKCDDYFVRQLEQLNVEIVAYQDGVGVGATRLEDSARYYENLSKAHQKAGRSRIWADMELFYFEQTTHGSLLPADFNNRIIHQMEAISPFVDKILVYQYLGIMNKPQSKAHAGLRGETVRLYNQYMDWYNKQNFK
;
A
#
# COMPACT_ATOMS: atom_id res chain seq x y z
N MET A 1 -17.20 -1.07 -12.82
CA MET A 1 -15.96 -1.02 -13.62
C MET A 1 -16.23 -0.53 -15.05
N GLU A 2 -17.20 -1.06 -15.77
CA GLU A 2 -17.51 -0.70 -17.17
C GLU A 2 -17.77 0.80 -17.36
N GLU A 3 -18.60 1.42 -16.53
CA GLU A 3 -18.90 2.85 -16.61
C GLU A 3 -17.65 3.72 -16.44
N ILE A 4 -16.80 3.40 -15.45
CA ILE A 4 -15.54 4.10 -15.21
C ILE A 4 -14.60 3.91 -16.39
N TYR A 5 -14.47 2.68 -16.90
CA TYR A 5 -13.61 2.40 -18.03
C TYR A 5 -14.08 3.10 -19.31
N LYS A 6 -15.38 3.10 -19.60
CA LYS A 6 -15.97 3.86 -20.72
C LYS A 6 -15.60 5.34 -20.65
N LYS A 7 -15.58 5.91 -19.44
CA LYS A 7 -15.30 7.34 -19.22
C LYS A 7 -13.80 7.69 -19.22
N TYR A 8 -12.96 6.83 -18.64
CA TYR A 8 -11.57 7.16 -18.36
C TYR A 8 -10.54 6.19 -18.98
N GLY A 9 -10.94 5.03 -19.46
CA GLY A 9 -10.05 4.00 -19.97
C GLY A 9 -9.21 4.40 -21.20
N HIS A 10 -9.62 5.46 -21.91
CA HIS A 10 -8.88 6.02 -23.04
C HIS A 10 -7.67 6.89 -22.63
N HIS A 11 -7.56 7.28 -21.37
CA HIS A 11 -6.42 8.06 -20.90
C HIS A 11 -5.16 7.20 -20.83
N LYS A 12 -4.05 7.71 -21.32
CA LYS A 12 -2.74 7.02 -21.27
C LYS A 12 -2.27 6.73 -19.83
N SER A 13 -2.77 7.49 -18.85
CA SER A 13 -2.49 7.32 -17.42
C SER A 13 -3.37 6.25 -16.75
N PHE A 14 -4.34 5.68 -17.47
CA PHE A 14 -5.15 4.59 -16.93
C PHE A 14 -4.31 3.31 -16.86
N TYR A 15 -3.82 3.00 -15.64
CA TYR A 15 -2.90 1.89 -15.43
C TYR A 15 -3.62 0.57 -15.13
N GLY A 16 -4.69 0.63 -14.35
CA GLY A 16 -5.43 -0.56 -13.93
C GLY A 16 -6.44 -0.27 -12.83
N TRP A 17 -6.71 -1.28 -12.02
CA TRP A 17 -7.73 -1.23 -10.99
C TRP A 17 -7.17 -1.51 -9.61
N TYR A 18 -7.52 -0.67 -8.66
CA TYR A 18 -7.47 -0.97 -7.24
C TYR A 18 -8.82 -1.58 -6.84
N PHE A 19 -8.81 -2.82 -6.35
CA PHE A 19 -10.03 -3.45 -5.86
C PHE A 19 -10.27 -3.01 -4.42
N PRO A 20 -11.43 -2.33 -4.15
CA PRO A 20 -11.60 -1.54 -2.93
C PRO A 20 -11.88 -2.37 -1.67
N ASN A 21 -12.01 -3.68 -1.77
CA ASN A 21 -12.16 -4.53 -0.60
C ASN A 21 -10.79 -4.75 0.06
N GLU A 22 -10.53 -3.99 1.10
CA GLU A 22 -9.32 -4.15 1.90
C GLU A 22 -9.42 -5.44 2.72
N SER A 23 -8.77 -6.47 2.22
CA SER A 23 -8.81 -7.79 2.82
C SER A 23 -7.98 -7.84 4.09
N TRP A 24 -8.53 -8.42 5.12
CA TRP A 24 -7.86 -8.64 6.38
C TRP A 24 -7.16 -10.00 6.39
N LEU A 25 -5.92 -10.05 6.91
CA LEU A 25 -5.18 -11.29 7.18
C LEU A 25 -5.37 -11.70 8.66
N ASP A 26 -5.93 -12.92 8.91
CA ASP A 26 -6.06 -13.48 10.26
C ASP A 26 -6.20 -15.00 10.28
N PRO A 27 -5.15 -15.77 10.19
CA PRO A 27 -3.82 -15.44 9.68
C PRO A 27 -3.70 -15.50 8.16
N TYR A 28 -4.77 -15.84 7.46
CA TYR A 28 -4.87 -16.04 6.02
C TYR A 28 -5.95 -15.15 5.42
N PHE A 29 -6.00 -15.07 4.09
CA PHE A 29 -7.18 -14.53 3.43
C PHE A 29 -8.40 -15.40 3.74
N CYS A 30 -9.52 -14.77 4.09
CA CYS A 30 -10.76 -15.50 4.30
C CYS A 30 -11.35 -16.04 2.98
N ASP A 31 -12.21 -17.04 3.06
CA ASP A 31 -12.64 -17.84 1.93
C ASP A 31 -13.27 -17.05 0.76
N PHE A 32 -13.88 -15.92 1.04
CA PHE A 32 -14.52 -15.11 -0.01
C PHE A 32 -13.52 -14.23 -0.79
N VAL A 33 -12.33 -13.93 -0.25
CA VAL A 33 -11.41 -12.94 -0.84
C VAL A 33 -10.90 -13.39 -2.21
N ILE A 34 -10.41 -14.61 -2.32
CA ILE A 34 -9.85 -15.12 -3.58
C ILE A 34 -10.91 -15.19 -4.69
N PRO A 35 -12.11 -15.78 -4.46
CA PRO A 35 -13.18 -15.75 -5.46
C PRO A 35 -13.57 -14.32 -5.87
N TYR A 36 -13.77 -13.41 -4.90
CA TYR A 36 -14.11 -12.02 -5.15
C TYR A 36 -13.05 -11.30 -6.00
N VAL A 37 -11.79 -11.41 -5.63
CA VAL A 37 -10.68 -10.77 -6.34
C VAL A 37 -10.56 -11.31 -7.76
N ASN A 38 -10.71 -12.62 -7.94
CA ASN A 38 -10.61 -13.28 -9.24
C ASN A 38 -11.77 -12.90 -10.18
N GLU A 39 -12.98 -12.74 -9.65
CA GLU A 39 -14.13 -12.24 -10.42
C GLU A 39 -13.90 -10.78 -10.85
N CYS A 40 -13.45 -9.92 -9.95
CA CYS A 40 -13.08 -8.54 -10.28
C CYS A 40 -11.98 -8.50 -11.34
N ALA A 41 -10.95 -9.34 -11.23
CA ALA A 41 -9.86 -9.42 -12.19
C ALA A 41 -10.34 -9.88 -13.57
N GLN A 42 -11.27 -10.82 -13.64
CA GLN A 42 -11.87 -11.28 -14.89
C GLN A 42 -12.60 -10.13 -15.61
N VAL A 43 -13.41 -9.36 -14.87
CA VAL A 43 -14.09 -8.17 -15.42
C VAL A 43 -13.07 -7.12 -15.86
N ALA A 44 -12.07 -6.83 -15.05
CA ALA A 44 -11.02 -5.87 -15.39
C ALA A 44 -10.31 -6.23 -16.71
N LYS A 45 -9.91 -7.50 -16.84
CA LYS A 45 -9.22 -8.02 -18.04
C LYS A 45 -10.10 -8.06 -19.29
N SER A 46 -11.41 -8.26 -19.12
CA SER A 46 -12.35 -8.18 -20.25
C SER A 46 -12.47 -6.76 -20.81
N LEU A 47 -12.32 -5.74 -19.96
CA LEU A 47 -12.31 -4.34 -20.36
C LEU A 47 -10.97 -3.90 -20.96
N ASN A 48 -9.87 -4.36 -20.38
CA ASN A 48 -8.52 -4.10 -20.85
C ASN A 48 -7.57 -5.24 -20.44
N ALA A 49 -7.19 -6.07 -21.40
CA ALA A 49 -6.32 -7.21 -21.16
C ALA A 49 -4.95 -6.83 -20.55
N ASN A 50 -4.48 -5.60 -20.78
CA ASN A 50 -3.19 -5.09 -20.30
C ASN A 50 -3.29 -4.35 -18.95
N CYS A 51 -4.46 -4.21 -18.35
CA CYS A 51 -4.60 -3.51 -17.07
C CYS A 51 -3.85 -4.26 -15.96
N VAL A 52 -3.33 -3.48 -15.01
CA VAL A 52 -2.66 -4.00 -13.81
C VAL A 52 -3.62 -3.88 -12.63
N ASN A 53 -3.89 -4.99 -11.95
CA ASN A 53 -4.80 -5.03 -10.83
C ASN A 53 -4.03 -5.10 -9.52
N ILE A 54 -4.53 -4.41 -8.51
CA ILE A 54 -3.92 -4.31 -7.19
C ILE A 54 -4.96 -4.51 -6.08
N ILE A 55 -4.57 -5.21 -5.02
CA ILE A 55 -5.27 -5.25 -3.73
C ILE A 55 -4.35 -4.74 -2.62
N ALA A 56 -4.93 -4.19 -1.54
CA ALA A 56 -4.17 -3.68 -0.40
C ALA A 56 -4.66 -4.33 0.92
N PRO A 57 -4.22 -5.57 1.23
CA PRO A 57 -4.59 -6.23 2.48
C PRO A 57 -3.89 -5.59 3.67
N TYR A 58 -4.56 -5.67 4.84
CA TYR A 58 -4.06 -5.14 6.11
C TYR A 58 -3.89 -6.23 7.18
N ASN A 59 -3.41 -5.84 8.38
CA ASN A 59 -3.18 -6.71 9.54
C ASN A 59 -2.04 -7.73 9.35
N ILE A 60 -0.97 -7.32 8.70
CA ILE A 60 0.20 -8.16 8.38
C ILE A 60 0.85 -8.82 9.61
N LYS A 61 0.64 -8.27 10.82
CA LYS A 61 1.15 -8.85 12.08
C LYS A 61 0.56 -10.22 12.41
N LYS A 62 -0.55 -10.59 11.78
CA LYS A 62 -1.27 -11.85 12.03
C LYS A 62 -0.94 -12.94 10.99
N GLU A 63 -0.24 -12.58 9.92
CA GLU A 63 0.03 -13.49 8.82
C GLU A 63 0.80 -14.75 9.27
N LYS A 64 0.49 -15.85 8.64
CA LYS A 64 1.31 -17.06 8.63
C LYS A 64 1.75 -17.32 7.19
N CYS A 65 3.02 -17.09 6.91
CA CYS A 65 3.59 -17.26 5.57
C CYS A 65 4.03 -18.71 5.33
N ASP A 66 3.14 -19.66 5.63
CA ASP A 66 3.34 -21.08 5.40
C ASP A 66 2.85 -21.53 3.99
N ASP A 67 2.95 -22.82 3.72
CA ASP A 67 2.55 -23.38 2.42
C ASP A 67 1.05 -23.21 2.11
N TYR A 68 0.19 -23.03 3.13
CA TYR A 68 -1.21 -22.72 2.88
C TYR A 68 -1.40 -21.30 2.35
N PHE A 69 -0.71 -20.34 2.93
CA PHE A 69 -0.72 -18.95 2.44
C PHE A 69 -0.10 -18.84 1.04
N VAL A 70 0.98 -19.56 0.77
CA VAL A 70 1.56 -19.64 -0.58
C VAL A 70 0.53 -20.13 -1.60
N ARG A 71 -0.23 -21.20 -1.30
CA ARG A 71 -1.32 -21.66 -2.18
C ARG A 71 -2.43 -20.65 -2.37
N GLN A 72 -2.73 -19.81 -1.36
CA GLN A 72 -3.68 -18.70 -1.52
C GLN A 72 -3.14 -17.65 -2.48
N LEU A 73 -1.87 -17.28 -2.37
CA LEU A 73 -1.21 -16.34 -3.29
C LEU A 73 -1.16 -16.87 -4.73
N GLU A 74 -0.91 -18.16 -4.93
CA GLU A 74 -0.95 -18.82 -6.25
C GLU A 74 -2.32 -18.71 -6.93
N GLN A 75 -3.40 -18.68 -6.16
CA GLN A 75 -4.76 -18.58 -6.65
C GLN A 75 -5.23 -17.15 -6.93
N LEU A 76 -4.57 -16.14 -6.36
CA LEU A 76 -4.93 -14.73 -6.57
C LEU A 76 -4.62 -14.28 -8.00
N ASN A 77 -5.62 -13.77 -8.71
CA ASN A 77 -5.48 -13.28 -10.07
C ASN A 77 -5.25 -11.77 -10.12
N VAL A 78 -4.24 -11.29 -9.39
CA VAL A 78 -3.80 -9.88 -9.43
C VAL A 78 -2.32 -9.78 -9.71
N GLU A 79 -1.89 -8.68 -10.29
CA GLU A 79 -0.50 -8.42 -10.58
C GLU A 79 0.28 -7.90 -9.36
N ILE A 80 -0.42 -7.26 -8.42
CA ILE A 80 0.21 -6.59 -7.28
C ILE A 80 -0.60 -6.83 -6.01
N VAL A 81 0.10 -7.17 -4.93
CA VAL A 81 -0.43 -7.14 -3.57
C VAL A 81 0.37 -6.10 -2.78
N ALA A 82 -0.28 -5.00 -2.40
CA ALA A 82 0.32 -3.90 -1.63
C ALA A 82 -0.14 -4.00 -0.17
N TYR A 83 0.69 -4.58 0.68
CA TYR A 83 0.34 -4.76 2.08
C TYR A 83 0.41 -3.43 2.84
N GLN A 84 -0.65 -3.13 3.62
CA GLN A 84 -0.65 -1.99 4.54
C GLN A 84 0.27 -2.30 5.71
N ASP A 85 1.19 -1.39 6.02
CA ASP A 85 2.20 -1.64 7.07
C ASP A 85 1.63 -1.53 8.50
N GLY A 86 0.53 -0.81 8.68
CA GLY A 86 -0.17 -0.67 9.96
C GLY A 86 0.60 0.07 11.05
N VAL A 87 1.66 0.80 10.71
CA VAL A 87 2.48 1.54 11.68
C VAL A 87 1.77 2.83 12.12
N GLY A 88 1.13 3.52 11.19
CA GLY A 88 0.41 4.76 11.46
C GLY A 88 -0.81 4.58 12.36
N VAL A 89 -1.56 3.49 12.14
CA VAL A 89 -2.70 3.10 13.00
C VAL A 89 -2.26 2.43 14.31
N GLY A 90 -0.96 2.23 14.54
CA GLY A 90 -0.43 1.59 15.73
C GLY A 90 -0.71 0.08 15.83
N ALA A 91 -1.08 -0.55 14.72
CA ALA A 91 -1.32 -1.99 14.66
C ALA A 91 -0.01 -2.80 14.56
N THR A 92 1.01 -2.24 13.94
CA THR A 92 2.34 -2.82 13.76
C THR A 92 3.39 -1.89 14.40
N ARG A 93 4.38 -2.48 15.07
CA ARG A 93 5.52 -1.72 15.56
C ARG A 93 6.56 -1.57 14.44
N LEU A 94 7.18 -0.40 14.34
CA LEU A 94 8.18 -0.13 13.30
C LEU A 94 9.33 -1.17 13.27
N GLU A 95 9.82 -1.56 14.44
CA GLU A 95 10.89 -2.54 14.58
C GLU A 95 10.54 -3.95 14.11
N ASP A 96 9.25 -4.27 13.99
CA ASP A 96 8.75 -5.56 13.49
C ASP A 96 8.50 -5.54 11.97
N SER A 97 8.43 -4.37 11.34
CA SER A 97 8.04 -4.22 9.92
C SER A 97 8.94 -5.01 8.98
N ALA A 98 10.26 -4.93 9.15
CA ALA A 98 11.21 -5.67 8.32
C ALA A 98 10.92 -7.18 8.34
N ARG A 99 10.66 -7.75 9.51
CA ARG A 99 10.37 -9.18 9.67
C ARG A 99 9.08 -9.60 8.97
N TYR A 100 8.01 -8.80 9.08
CA TYR A 100 6.74 -9.10 8.40
C TYR A 100 6.91 -9.05 6.88
N TYR A 101 7.53 -8.00 6.36
CA TYR A 101 7.74 -7.88 4.91
C TYR A 101 8.72 -8.91 4.36
N GLU A 102 9.72 -9.31 5.13
CA GLU A 102 10.61 -10.43 4.75
C GLU A 102 9.84 -11.75 4.61
N ASN A 103 8.95 -12.07 5.56
CA ASN A 103 8.10 -13.26 5.51
C ASN A 103 7.16 -13.23 4.30
N LEU A 104 6.46 -12.12 4.09
CA LEU A 104 5.57 -11.92 2.95
C LEU A 104 6.33 -12.05 1.62
N SER A 105 7.52 -11.44 1.51
CA SER A 105 8.36 -11.53 0.32
C SER A 105 8.76 -12.97 0.00
N LYS A 106 9.17 -13.76 1.01
CA LYS A 106 9.47 -15.18 0.85
C LYS A 106 8.26 -15.99 0.35
N ALA A 107 7.06 -15.70 0.86
CA ALA A 107 5.84 -16.36 0.41
C ALA A 107 5.51 -16.00 -1.05
N HIS A 108 5.63 -14.71 -1.44
CA HIS A 108 5.44 -14.27 -2.81
C HIS A 108 6.46 -14.86 -3.79
N GLN A 109 7.72 -14.97 -3.38
CA GLN A 109 8.77 -15.62 -4.19
C GLN A 109 8.46 -17.09 -4.44
N LYS A 110 7.94 -17.83 -3.43
CA LYS A 110 7.50 -19.22 -3.60
C LYS A 110 6.29 -19.33 -4.51
N ALA A 111 5.31 -18.46 -4.36
CA ALA A 111 4.09 -18.48 -5.17
C ALA A 111 4.36 -18.08 -6.64
N GLY A 112 5.33 -17.22 -6.89
CA GLY A 112 5.78 -16.83 -8.23
C GLY A 112 4.72 -16.15 -9.10
N ARG A 113 3.70 -15.49 -8.49
CA ARG A 113 2.54 -14.98 -9.23
C ARG A 113 2.42 -13.46 -9.21
N SER A 114 2.24 -12.86 -8.07
CA SER A 114 2.05 -11.41 -7.93
C SER A 114 3.30 -10.73 -7.36
N ARG A 115 3.49 -9.47 -7.75
CA ARG A 115 4.51 -8.62 -7.16
C ARG A 115 4.07 -8.16 -5.77
N ILE A 116 5.04 -8.00 -4.87
CA ILE A 116 4.78 -7.46 -3.54
C ILE A 116 5.13 -5.97 -3.52
N TRP A 117 4.17 -5.14 -3.08
CA TRP A 117 4.36 -3.73 -2.76
C TRP A 117 4.01 -3.48 -1.30
N ALA A 118 4.42 -2.35 -0.78
CA ALA A 118 3.95 -1.84 0.50
C ALA A 118 2.99 -0.67 0.28
N ASP A 119 1.97 -0.56 1.16
CA ASP A 119 1.16 0.64 1.34
C ASP A 119 1.47 1.19 2.73
N MET A 120 2.34 2.17 2.76
CA MET A 120 2.98 2.68 3.97
C MET A 120 2.24 3.89 4.52
N GLU A 121 1.91 3.87 5.80
CA GLU A 121 1.15 4.92 6.47
C GLU A 121 2.05 6.09 6.92
N LEU A 122 1.79 7.30 6.39
CA LEU A 122 2.54 8.53 6.69
C LEU A 122 2.02 9.30 7.91
N PHE A 123 1.06 8.76 8.63
CA PHE A 123 0.33 9.44 9.69
C PHE A 123 0.41 8.69 11.03
N TYR A 124 -0.06 9.33 12.07
CA TYR A 124 -0.41 8.72 13.36
C TYR A 124 -1.72 9.32 13.88
N PHE A 125 -2.36 8.64 14.82
CA PHE A 125 -3.50 9.19 15.56
C PHE A 125 -3.02 9.99 16.76
N GLU A 126 -3.54 11.21 16.93
CA GLU A 126 -3.07 12.12 17.98
C GLU A 126 -3.29 11.60 19.41
N GLN A 127 -4.41 10.95 19.69
CA GLN A 127 -4.77 10.50 21.04
C GLN A 127 -5.20 9.04 21.12
N THR A 128 -5.97 8.57 20.17
CA THR A 128 -6.50 7.21 20.15
C THR A 128 -6.70 6.75 18.70
N THR A 129 -6.89 5.45 18.50
CA THR A 129 -7.39 4.90 17.24
C THR A 129 -8.70 5.61 16.89
N HIS A 130 -8.76 6.27 15.73
CA HIS A 130 -9.86 7.12 15.25
C HIS A 130 -9.85 8.59 15.74
N GLY A 131 -8.79 9.07 16.37
CA GLY A 131 -8.56 10.49 16.61
C GLY A 131 -8.17 11.24 15.31
N SER A 132 -7.72 12.49 15.44
CA SER A 132 -7.19 13.27 14.32
C SER A 132 -5.96 12.61 13.73
N LEU A 133 -5.92 12.46 12.40
CA LEU A 133 -4.74 12.01 11.68
C LEU A 133 -3.74 13.15 11.57
N LEU A 134 -2.54 12.97 12.09
CA LEU A 134 -1.44 13.91 11.98
C LEU A 134 -0.29 13.33 11.16
N PRO A 135 0.39 14.15 10.33
CA PRO A 135 1.57 13.72 9.61
C PRO A 135 2.69 13.29 10.55
N ALA A 136 3.24 12.11 10.32
CA ALA A 136 4.40 11.64 11.05
C ALA A 136 5.66 12.46 10.73
N ASP A 137 6.66 12.36 11.60
CA ASP A 137 7.96 12.97 11.33
C ASP A 137 8.73 12.13 10.31
N PHE A 138 9.23 12.80 9.28
CA PHE A 138 9.97 12.13 8.22
C PHE A 138 11.28 11.53 8.72
N ASN A 139 12.07 12.31 9.43
CA ASN A 139 13.42 11.93 9.83
C ASN A 139 13.44 10.90 10.97
N ASN A 140 12.46 10.99 11.90
CA ASN A 140 12.43 10.13 13.07
C ASN A 140 11.58 8.85 12.88
N ARG A 141 10.72 8.79 11.84
CA ARG A 141 9.87 7.62 11.60
C ARG A 141 9.84 7.19 10.14
N ILE A 142 9.43 8.06 9.21
CA ILE A 142 9.08 7.64 7.85
C ILE A 142 10.29 7.07 7.11
N ILE A 143 11.48 7.69 7.23
CA ILE A 143 12.69 7.19 6.59
C ILE A 143 13.05 5.79 7.12
N HIS A 144 12.92 5.54 8.40
CA HIS A 144 13.21 4.23 9.00
C HIS A 144 12.16 3.17 8.59
N GLN A 145 10.89 3.57 8.43
CA GLN A 145 9.85 2.72 7.84
C GLN A 145 10.23 2.31 6.41
N MET A 146 10.62 3.28 5.58
CA MET A 146 11.06 3.02 4.19
C MET A 146 12.28 2.10 4.15
N GLU A 147 13.30 2.35 4.97
CA GLU A 147 14.51 1.54 5.06
C GLU A 147 14.22 0.11 5.51
N ALA A 148 13.31 -0.07 6.49
CA ALA A 148 12.92 -1.38 6.98
C ALA A 148 12.17 -2.23 5.95
N ILE A 149 11.37 -1.60 5.08
CA ILE A 149 10.46 -2.27 4.13
C ILE A 149 11.12 -2.45 2.75
N SER A 150 11.88 -1.46 2.28
CA SER A 150 12.39 -1.41 0.90
C SER A 150 13.17 -2.64 0.43
N PRO A 151 13.92 -3.40 1.26
CA PRO A 151 14.61 -4.59 0.79
C PRO A 151 13.69 -5.74 0.34
N PHE A 152 12.42 -5.70 0.71
CA PHE A 152 11.49 -6.82 0.58
C PHE A 152 10.35 -6.58 -0.41
N VAL A 153 10.27 -5.37 -1.00
CA VAL A 153 9.17 -4.98 -1.88
C VAL A 153 9.67 -4.32 -3.16
N ASP A 154 8.93 -4.45 -4.25
CA ASP A 154 9.28 -3.81 -5.52
C ASP A 154 8.98 -2.30 -5.51
N LYS A 155 8.03 -1.88 -4.70
CA LYS A 155 7.61 -0.48 -4.58
C LYS A 155 6.95 -0.19 -3.24
N ILE A 156 7.14 1.03 -2.76
CA ILE A 156 6.40 1.58 -1.62
C ILE A 156 5.41 2.62 -2.15
N LEU A 157 4.14 2.39 -1.94
CA LEU A 157 3.09 3.40 -1.99
C LEU A 157 3.02 4.08 -0.65
N VAL A 158 2.45 5.29 -0.61
CA VAL A 158 2.29 6.02 0.65
C VAL A 158 0.84 6.47 0.84
N TYR A 159 0.27 6.18 1.96
CA TYR A 159 -1.03 6.68 2.37
C TYR A 159 -0.84 7.82 3.38
N GLN A 160 -1.09 9.09 3.00
CA GLN A 160 -1.47 9.55 1.68
C GLN A 160 -0.87 10.94 1.42
N TYR A 161 -0.91 11.37 0.16
CA TYR A 161 -0.44 12.69 -0.21
C TYR A 161 -1.40 13.80 0.26
N LEU A 162 -2.67 13.75 -0.18
CA LEU A 162 -3.67 14.77 0.16
C LEU A 162 -4.06 14.68 1.64
N GLY A 163 -3.87 15.76 2.37
CA GLY A 163 -4.22 15.85 3.79
C GLY A 163 -3.11 15.43 4.76
N ILE A 164 -2.06 14.73 4.28
CA ILE A 164 -0.92 14.29 5.11
C ILE A 164 0.39 14.92 4.62
N MET A 165 0.64 14.98 3.30
CA MET A 165 1.87 15.51 2.73
C MET A 165 1.57 16.45 1.55
N ASN A 166 1.09 17.65 1.83
CA ASN A 166 0.70 18.57 0.78
C ASN A 166 1.85 19.52 0.36
N LYS A 167 2.03 19.66 -0.94
CA LYS A 167 2.95 20.67 -1.50
C LYS A 167 2.55 22.07 -1.03
N PRO A 168 3.52 22.93 -0.66
CA PRO A 168 3.25 24.34 -0.38
C PRO A 168 2.45 25.01 -1.50
N GLN A 169 1.50 25.87 -1.13
CA GLN A 169 0.65 26.63 -2.06
C GLN A 169 -0.26 25.80 -2.97
N SER A 170 -0.41 24.50 -2.70
CA SER A 170 -1.37 23.67 -3.43
C SER A 170 -2.79 24.21 -3.26
N LYS A 171 -3.55 24.27 -4.38
CA LYS A 171 -4.97 24.66 -4.34
C LYS A 171 -5.83 23.55 -3.69
N ALA A 172 -5.51 22.30 -3.96
CA ALA A 172 -6.14 21.13 -3.34
C ALA A 172 -5.39 20.81 -2.05
N HIS A 173 -5.73 21.51 -0.97
CA HIS A 173 -5.11 21.35 0.34
C HIS A 173 -6.14 20.82 1.35
N ALA A 174 -5.78 19.79 2.09
CA ALA A 174 -6.54 19.26 3.21
C ALA A 174 -5.61 19.04 4.41
N GLY A 175 -6.19 18.80 5.59
CA GLY A 175 -5.43 18.61 6.83
C GLY A 175 -4.82 19.91 7.40
N LEU A 176 -4.04 19.77 8.46
CA LEU A 176 -3.36 20.91 9.11
C LEU A 176 -2.20 21.41 8.26
N ARG A 177 -2.38 22.59 7.68
CA ARG A 177 -1.44 23.14 6.67
C ARG A 177 0.02 23.15 7.13
N GLY A 178 0.31 23.58 8.35
CA GLY A 178 1.67 23.63 8.87
C GLY A 178 2.32 22.23 8.88
N GLU A 179 1.62 21.24 9.39
CA GLU A 179 2.10 19.88 9.55
C GLU A 179 2.28 19.16 8.20
N THR A 180 1.29 19.27 7.32
CA THR A 180 1.32 18.61 6.00
C THR A 180 2.40 19.18 5.09
N VAL A 181 2.63 20.51 5.16
CA VAL A 181 3.71 21.17 4.42
C VAL A 181 5.08 20.84 5.03
N ARG A 182 5.17 20.74 6.37
CA ARG A 182 6.40 20.29 7.05
C ARG A 182 6.84 18.92 6.52
N LEU A 183 5.94 17.95 6.50
CA LEU A 183 6.26 16.60 6.00
C LEU A 183 6.69 16.65 4.52
N TYR A 184 5.99 17.41 3.68
CA TYR A 184 6.38 17.57 2.28
C TYR A 184 7.80 18.13 2.14
N ASN A 185 8.14 19.18 2.88
CA ASN A 185 9.46 19.79 2.80
C ASN A 185 10.54 18.82 3.29
N GLN A 186 10.34 18.12 4.41
CA GLN A 186 11.27 17.10 4.91
C GLN A 186 11.53 16.01 3.87
N TYR A 187 10.45 15.51 3.22
CA TYR A 187 10.57 14.54 2.14
C TYR A 187 11.37 15.09 0.95
N MET A 188 11.07 16.33 0.51
CA MET A 188 11.78 16.94 -0.63
C MET A 188 13.25 17.20 -0.33
N ASP A 189 13.58 17.60 0.90
CA ASP A 189 14.97 17.77 1.34
C ASP A 189 15.74 16.45 1.28
N TRP A 190 15.12 15.37 1.72
CA TRP A 190 15.68 14.03 1.61
C TRP A 190 15.80 13.58 0.14
N TYR A 191 14.73 13.70 -0.63
CA TYR A 191 14.69 13.32 -2.04
C TYR A 191 15.78 13.99 -2.86
N ASN A 192 15.97 15.30 -2.70
CA ASN A 192 16.97 16.07 -3.42
C ASN A 192 18.42 15.65 -3.06
N LYS A 193 18.64 15.06 -1.88
CA LYS A 193 19.96 14.57 -1.45
C LYS A 193 20.29 13.18 -1.99
N GLN A 194 19.30 12.42 -2.45
CA GLN A 194 19.50 11.03 -2.90
C GLN A 194 20.18 10.91 -4.28
N ASN A 195 20.36 12.01 -5.03
CA ASN A 195 20.97 11.99 -6.37
C ASN A 195 20.39 10.89 -7.27
N PHE A 196 19.07 10.73 -7.27
CA PHE A 196 18.41 9.80 -8.20
C PHE A 196 18.75 10.20 -9.64
N LYS A 197 19.56 9.40 -10.31
CA LYS A 197 19.94 9.54 -11.71
C LYS A 197 18.87 8.96 -12.62
#